data_58e9ff710f8682978001176f6e906354
#
_entry.id   58e9ff710f8682978001176f6e906354
#
_cell.length_a   1.000
_cell.length_b   1.000
_cell.length_c   1.000
_cell.angle_alpha   90.00
_cell.angle_beta   90.00
_cell.angle_gamma   90.00
#
_symmetry.space_group_name_H-M   'P 1'
#
loop_
_entity.id
_entity.type
_entity.pdbx_description
1 polymer ?
#
loop_
_entity_poly.entity_id
_entity_poly.type
_entity_poly.pdbx_seq_one_letter_code
_entity_poly.pdbx_strand_id
1 'polypeptide(L)'
;MATTTRRSTIGLALAGGGPVGGIYEVGAMAALAEALDGLDFNEFDIYVGVSSGAFIAAAVANRLAPSSLARMLVEDDTEEVFDPEMLLRPALGEYFRRALSVPVLFWTALRQYLSDPWHLRLIEAFQGLSHAIPTGVFNNAGIDQLLRRLFSSGGRSNDFRQLDHRLFIVATDLDTGESIPFGAPGYDDIPISVAVQASAALPGLFPPVLVGERYFVDGALIKTLHASVA
;
A
#
# COMPACT_ATOMS: atom_id res chain seq x y z
N MET A 1 -48.10 -10.50 -5.82
CA MET A 1 -46.67 -10.83 -5.99
C MET A 1 -45.88 -9.55 -5.87
N ALA A 2 -45.20 -9.33 -4.77
CA ALA A 2 -44.30 -8.18 -4.61
C ALA A 2 -43.02 -8.46 -5.42
N THR A 3 -42.83 -7.72 -6.49
CA THR A 3 -41.57 -7.68 -7.22
C THR A 3 -40.52 -7.06 -6.28
N THR A 4 -39.70 -7.92 -5.65
CA THR A 4 -38.48 -7.47 -4.95
C THR A 4 -37.55 -6.87 -6.00
N THR A 5 -37.58 -5.57 -6.15
CA THR A 5 -36.58 -4.83 -6.92
C THR A 5 -35.23 -5.10 -6.26
N ARG A 6 -34.41 -5.95 -6.86
CA ARG A 6 -33.05 -6.20 -6.43
C ARG A 6 -32.28 -4.87 -6.57
N ARG A 7 -31.92 -4.26 -5.44
CA ARG A 7 -31.07 -3.05 -5.43
C ARG A 7 -29.80 -3.40 -6.20
N SER A 8 -29.44 -2.61 -7.20
CA SER A 8 -28.17 -2.78 -7.90
C SER A 8 -27.04 -2.43 -6.95
N THR A 9 -26.06 -3.31 -6.83
CA THR A 9 -24.82 -3.06 -6.06
C THR A 9 -23.87 -2.25 -6.93
N ILE A 10 -23.32 -1.17 -6.39
CA ILE A 10 -22.35 -0.32 -7.07
C ILE A 10 -21.00 -0.48 -6.37
N GLY A 11 -19.96 -0.74 -7.16
CA GLY A 11 -18.60 -0.84 -6.68
C GLY A 11 -17.71 0.22 -7.32
N LEU A 12 -16.72 0.70 -6.54
CA LEU A 12 -15.65 1.58 -6.98
C LEU A 12 -14.34 0.81 -6.97
N ALA A 13 -13.67 0.71 -8.12
CA ALA A 13 -12.34 0.13 -8.22
C ALA A 13 -11.34 1.20 -8.65
N LEU A 14 -10.29 1.40 -7.86
CA LEU A 14 -9.25 2.39 -8.03
C LEU A 14 -7.90 1.72 -8.33
N ALA A 15 -7.22 2.24 -9.34
CA ALA A 15 -6.00 1.64 -9.88
C ALA A 15 -4.73 2.09 -9.14
N GLY A 16 -3.68 1.30 -9.26
CA GLY A 16 -2.34 1.76 -8.93
C GLY A 16 -1.80 2.71 -10.00
N GLY A 17 -1.20 3.81 -9.60
CA GLY A 17 -0.64 4.81 -10.52
C GLY A 17 0.37 5.76 -9.86
N GLY A 18 0.84 5.42 -8.65
CA GLY A 18 1.69 6.29 -7.87
C GLY A 18 1.03 7.63 -7.50
N PRO A 19 1.77 8.62 -7.02
CA PRO A 19 1.21 9.91 -6.60
C PRO A 19 0.43 10.63 -7.71
N VAL A 20 0.93 10.58 -8.94
CA VAL A 20 0.28 11.25 -10.09
C VAL A 20 -1.04 10.57 -10.44
N GLY A 21 -1.08 9.24 -10.42
CA GLY A 21 -2.32 8.47 -10.61
C GLY A 21 -3.36 8.78 -9.54
N GLY A 22 -2.93 8.84 -8.27
CA GLY A 22 -3.81 9.21 -7.17
C GLY A 22 -4.40 10.62 -7.30
N ILE A 23 -3.61 11.62 -7.68
CA ILE A 23 -4.09 12.98 -7.95
C ILE A 23 -5.13 12.97 -9.07
N TYR A 24 -4.87 12.23 -10.16
CA TYR A 24 -5.81 12.09 -11.26
C TYR A 24 -7.14 11.46 -10.81
N GLU A 25 -7.09 10.36 -10.03
CA GLU A 25 -8.28 9.67 -9.55
C GLU A 25 -9.14 10.56 -8.63
N VAL A 26 -8.51 11.28 -7.70
CA VAL A 26 -9.20 12.23 -6.82
C VAL A 26 -9.85 13.35 -7.63
N GLY A 27 -9.14 13.92 -8.61
CA GLY A 27 -9.66 14.96 -9.49
C GLY A 27 -10.84 14.45 -10.33
N ALA A 28 -10.75 13.23 -10.88
CA ALA A 28 -11.83 12.63 -11.65
C ALA A 28 -13.07 12.36 -10.78
N MET A 29 -12.90 11.86 -9.56
CA MET A 29 -14.03 11.66 -8.63
C MET A 29 -14.67 12.98 -8.21
N ALA A 30 -13.88 14.02 -7.92
CA ALA A 30 -14.39 15.35 -7.58
C ALA A 30 -15.22 15.93 -8.74
N ALA A 31 -14.70 15.85 -9.96
CA ALA A 31 -15.42 16.32 -11.16
C ALA A 31 -16.72 15.54 -11.41
N LEU A 32 -16.72 14.21 -11.22
CA LEU A 32 -17.92 13.39 -11.35
C LEU A 32 -18.95 13.69 -10.27
N ALA A 33 -18.52 13.92 -9.02
CA ALA A 33 -19.42 14.31 -7.93
C ALA A 33 -20.09 15.66 -8.17
N GLU A 34 -19.40 16.59 -8.84
CA GLU A 34 -19.95 17.88 -9.22
C GLU A 34 -20.90 17.80 -10.44
N ALA A 35 -20.59 16.91 -11.39
CA ALA A 35 -21.32 16.80 -12.65
C ALA A 35 -22.59 15.94 -12.59
N LEU A 36 -22.68 15.02 -11.62
CA LEU A 36 -23.73 14.02 -11.54
C LEU A 36 -24.56 14.19 -10.25
N ASP A 37 -25.77 14.70 -10.40
CA ASP A 37 -26.70 14.87 -9.29
C ASP A 37 -27.00 13.53 -8.60
N GLY A 38 -26.83 13.49 -7.27
CA GLY A 38 -27.12 12.31 -6.45
C GLY A 38 -26.02 11.25 -6.44
N LEU A 39 -24.87 11.52 -7.05
CA LEU A 39 -23.70 10.64 -6.94
C LEU A 39 -22.94 10.96 -5.63
N ASP A 40 -22.94 10.00 -4.71
CA ASP A 40 -22.13 10.05 -3.50
C ASP A 40 -21.12 8.91 -3.50
N PHE A 41 -19.84 9.24 -3.61
CA PHE A 41 -18.75 8.26 -3.60
C PHE A 41 -18.58 7.58 -2.25
N ASN A 42 -19.11 8.12 -1.17
CA ASN A 42 -19.06 7.51 0.16
C ASN A 42 -20.16 6.45 0.39
N GLU A 43 -21.14 6.33 -0.51
CA GLU A 43 -22.31 5.45 -0.38
C GLU A 43 -22.27 4.25 -1.34
N PHE A 44 -21.11 3.91 -1.90
CA PHE A 44 -20.95 2.72 -2.73
C PHE A 44 -20.87 1.47 -1.87
N ASP A 45 -21.40 0.35 -2.36
CA ASP A 45 -21.48 -0.90 -1.60
C ASP A 45 -20.10 -1.58 -1.42
N ILE A 46 -19.21 -1.38 -2.40
CA ILE A 46 -17.89 -2.05 -2.43
C ILE A 46 -16.82 -1.10 -2.94
N TYR A 47 -15.69 -1.10 -2.26
CA TYR A 47 -14.48 -0.38 -2.65
C TYR A 47 -13.32 -1.34 -2.84
N VAL A 48 -12.59 -1.19 -3.93
CA VAL A 48 -11.36 -1.94 -4.21
C VAL A 48 -10.25 -0.98 -4.58
N GLY A 49 -9.10 -1.10 -3.92
CA GLY A 49 -7.96 -0.22 -4.20
C GLY A 49 -6.64 -0.97 -4.28
N VAL A 50 -5.74 -0.44 -5.10
CA VAL A 50 -4.37 -0.93 -5.29
C VAL A 50 -3.40 0.25 -5.25
N SER A 51 -2.30 0.15 -4.51
CA SER A 51 -1.24 1.17 -4.45
C SER A 51 -1.79 2.56 -4.10
N SER A 52 -1.61 3.59 -4.92
CA SER A 52 -2.25 4.90 -4.71
C SER A 52 -3.77 4.82 -4.61
N GLY A 53 -4.41 3.99 -5.42
CA GLY A 53 -5.86 3.74 -5.35
C GLY A 53 -6.28 3.06 -4.05
N ALA A 54 -5.39 2.31 -3.38
CA ALA A 54 -5.65 1.74 -2.06
C ALA A 54 -5.83 2.82 -0.99
N PHE A 55 -4.97 3.84 -1.01
CA PHE A 55 -5.09 4.99 -0.12
C PHE A 55 -6.44 5.71 -0.31
N ILE A 56 -6.80 5.98 -1.57
CA ILE A 56 -8.01 6.71 -1.91
C ILE A 56 -9.26 5.87 -1.59
N ALA A 57 -9.28 4.58 -1.94
CA ALA A 57 -10.37 3.67 -1.61
C ALA A 57 -10.61 3.59 -0.10
N ALA A 58 -9.53 3.48 0.70
CA ALA A 58 -9.61 3.47 2.15
C ALA A 58 -10.16 4.78 2.71
N ALA A 59 -9.76 5.92 2.15
CA ALA A 59 -10.21 7.23 2.57
C ALA A 59 -11.71 7.43 2.27
N VAL A 60 -12.15 7.10 1.04
CA VAL A 60 -13.55 7.23 0.62
C VAL A 60 -14.46 6.26 1.38
N ALA A 61 -14.05 5.01 1.57
CA ALA A 61 -14.77 4.03 2.39
C ALA A 61 -14.87 4.47 3.88
N ASN A 62 -13.96 5.33 4.33
CA ASN A 62 -13.96 5.99 5.63
C ASN A 62 -14.64 7.36 5.62
N ARG A 63 -15.56 7.60 4.68
CA ARG A 63 -16.39 8.81 4.57
C ARG A 63 -15.62 10.12 4.30
N LEU A 64 -14.41 10.04 3.74
CA LEU A 64 -13.72 11.21 3.23
C LEU A 64 -14.22 11.52 1.83
N ALA A 65 -14.85 12.68 1.67
CA ALA A 65 -15.37 13.09 0.36
C ALA A 65 -14.21 13.37 -0.63
N PRO A 66 -14.39 13.11 -1.94
CA PRO A 66 -13.38 13.41 -2.96
C PRO A 66 -12.91 14.87 -2.94
N SER A 67 -13.81 15.82 -2.67
CA SER A 67 -13.47 17.24 -2.54
C SER A 67 -12.55 17.53 -1.34
N SER A 68 -12.73 16.80 -0.24
CA SER A 68 -11.83 16.90 0.93
C SER A 68 -10.45 16.34 0.62
N LEU A 69 -10.40 15.19 -0.08
CA LEU A 69 -9.14 14.61 -0.54
C LEU A 69 -8.42 15.54 -1.54
N ALA A 70 -9.15 16.17 -2.45
CA ALA A 70 -8.59 17.15 -3.39
C ALA A 70 -7.95 18.33 -2.65
N ARG A 71 -8.64 18.87 -1.62
CA ARG A 71 -8.09 19.94 -0.79
C ARG A 71 -6.82 19.51 -0.04
N MET A 72 -6.80 18.33 0.55
CA MET A 72 -5.63 17.79 1.24
C MET A 72 -4.40 17.66 0.33
N LEU A 73 -4.62 17.48 -0.98
CA LEU A 73 -3.53 17.37 -1.97
C LEU A 73 -3.04 18.73 -2.49
N VAL A 74 -3.83 19.80 -2.35
CA VAL A 74 -3.56 21.12 -2.95
C VAL A 74 -3.27 22.19 -1.91
N GLU A 75 -3.87 22.11 -0.71
CA GLU A 75 -3.74 23.12 0.33
C GLU A 75 -2.71 22.71 1.36
N ASP A 76 -1.65 23.54 1.52
CA ASP A 76 -0.58 23.33 2.52
C ASP A 76 -1.03 23.63 3.96
N ASP A 77 -2.23 24.18 4.17
CA ASP A 77 -2.68 24.77 5.45
C ASP A 77 -3.63 23.85 6.27
N THR A 78 -3.82 22.59 5.87
CA THR A 78 -4.66 21.65 6.62
C THR A 78 -3.87 20.95 7.71
N GLU A 79 -4.38 20.91 8.96
CA GLU A 79 -3.76 20.18 10.08
C GLU A 79 -3.57 18.66 9.80
N GLU A 80 -4.19 18.14 8.76
CA GLU A 80 -4.11 16.74 8.26
C GLU A 80 -3.31 16.66 6.94
N VAL A 81 -2.22 17.42 6.80
CA VAL A 81 -1.43 17.49 5.56
C VAL A 81 -0.86 16.12 5.20
N PHE A 82 -1.20 15.66 4.00
CA PHE A 82 -0.43 14.64 3.30
C PHE A 82 0.91 15.27 2.89
N ASP A 83 1.91 15.17 3.76
CA ASP A 83 3.26 15.62 3.46
C ASP A 83 3.96 14.58 2.56
N PRO A 84 4.12 14.86 1.25
CA PRO A 84 4.81 13.95 0.34
C PRO A 84 6.25 13.65 0.79
N GLU A 85 6.87 14.55 1.57
CA GLU A 85 8.21 14.35 2.11
C GLU A 85 8.25 13.18 3.12
N MET A 86 7.12 12.87 3.78
CA MET A 86 7.05 11.69 4.65
C MET A 86 7.26 10.38 3.87
N LEU A 87 6.84 10.32 2.61
CA LEU A 87 7.05 9.16 1.73
C LEU A 87 8.46 9.11 1.17
N LEU A 88 9.12 10.25 1.07
CA LEU A 88 10.47 10.39 0.51
C LEU A 88 11.57 10.38 1.59
N ARG A 89 11.24 10.07 2.83
CA ARG A 89 12.26 9.93 3.88
C ARG A 89 13.19 8.78 3.55
N PRO A 90 14.49 9.06 3.35
CA PRO A 90 15.46 8.00 3.06
C PRO A 90 15.46 6.97 4.21
N ALA A 91 15.55 5.71 3.87
CA ALA A 91 15.69 4.62 4.85
C ALA A 91 17.08 4.60 5.52
N LEU A 92 17.59 5.78 5.93
CA LEU A 92 18.96 5.99 6.41
C LEU A 92 19.35 5.04 7.54
N GLY A 93 18.43 4.71 8.43
CA GLY A 93 18.69 3.76 9.52
C GLY A 93 18.91 2.33 9.02
N GLU A 94 18.25 1.93 7.94
CA GLU A 94 18.45 0.64 7.28
C GLU A 94 19.75 0.65 6.49
N TYR A 95 20.03 1.71 5.76
CA TYR A 95 21.30 1.89 5.04
C TYR A 95 22.49 1.84 5.99
N PHE A 96 22.41 2.54 7.13
CA PHE A 96 23.48 2.56 8.12
C PHE A 96 23.70 1.17 8.74
N ARG A 97 22.63 0.48 9.16
CA ARG A 97 22.75 -0.91 9.68
C ARG A 97 23.33 -1.86 8.65
N ARG A 98 22.89 -1.77 7.39
CA ARG A 98 23.40 -2.63 6.32
C ARG A 98 24.83 -2.28 5.92
N ALA A 99 25.18 -1.00 5.87
CA ALA A 99 26.55 -0.56 5.64
C ALA A 99 27.52 -1.10 6.71
N LEU A 100 27.11 -1.14 7.97
CA LEU A 100 27.90 -1.74 9.05
C LEU A 100 28.05 -3.27 8.91
N SER A 101 27.14 -3.96 8.23
CA SER A 101 27.23 -5.40 7.99
C SER A 101 28.15 -5.77 6.81
N VAL A 102 28.38 -4.83 5.86
CA VAL A 102 29.19 -5.06 4.66
C VAL A 102 30.59 -5.59 4.97
N PRO A 103 31.38 -5.02 5.91
CA PRO A 103 32.71 -5.53 6.23
C PRO A 103 32.67 -6.96 6.74
N VAL A 104 31.68 -7.30 7.58
CA VAL A 104 31.52 -8.64 8.15
C VAL A 104 31.11 -9.64 7.06
N LEU A 105 30.16 -9.31 6.22
CA LEU A 105 29.70 -10.15 5.11
C LEU A 105 30.83 -10.36 4.09
N PHE A 106 31.56 -9.28 3.75
CA PHE A 106 32.71 -9.35 2.85
C PHE A 106 33.80 -10.28 3.41
N TRP A 107 34.14 -10.11 4.69
CA TRP A 107 35.16 -10.95 5.34
C TRP A 107 34.72 -12.41 5.40
N THR A 108 33.45 -12.67 5.68
CA THR A 108 32.89 -14.03 5.70
C THR A 108 32.95 -14.66 4.30
N ALA A 109 32.52 -13.93 3.27
CA ALA A 109 32.59 -14.39 1.89
C ALA A 109 34.01 -14.65 1.41
N LEU A 110 34.93 -13.75 1.76
CA LEU A 110 36.34 -13.90 1.41
C LEU A 110 36.95 -15.13 2.11
N ARG A 111 36.66 -15.31 3.40
CA ARG A 111 37.13 -16.47 4.17
C ARG A 111 36.58 -17.77 3.59
N GLN A 112 35.32 -17.81 3.24
CA GLN A 112 34.67 -18.98 2.62
C GLN A 112 35.29 -19.31 1.26
N TYR A 113 35.53 -18.30 0.42
CA TYR A 113 36.19 -18.47 -0.87
C TYR A 113 37.62 -18.99 -0.73
N LEU A 114 38.40 -18.47 0.23
CA LEU A 114 39.76 -18.89 0.49
C LEU A 114 39.85 -20.31 1.10
N SER A 115 38.75 -20.79 1.73
CA SER A 115 38.71 -22.14 2.30
C SER A 115 38.50 -23.24 1.26
N ASP A 116 37.81 -22.93 0.16
CA ASP A 116 37.56 -23.90 -0.92
C ASP A 116 37.47 -23.22 -2.31
N PRO A 117 38.63 -22.78 -2.85
CA PRO A 117 38.65 -22.00 -4.10
C PRO A 117 38.36 -22.85 -5.34
N TRP A 118 38.34 -24.18 -5.25
CA TRP A 118 38.15 -25.08 -6.37
C TRP A 118 36.67 -25.50 -6.59
N HIS A 119 35.85 -25.46 -5.54
CA HIS A 119 34.48 -25.92 -5.61
C HIS A 119 33.45 -24.76 -5.55
N LEU A 120 33.83 -23.58 -5.01
CA LEU A 120 32.96 -22.42 -4.90
C LEU A 120 33.23 -21.43 -6.04
N ARG A 121 32.17 -21.13 -6.84
CA ARG A 121 32.24 -20.02 -7.78
C ARG A 121 32.23 -18.69 -6.99
N LEU A 122 32.99 -17.68 -7.46
CA LEU A 122 33.00 -16.34 -6.86
C LEU A 122 31.58 -15.79 -6.60
N ILE A 123 30.67 -16.00 -7.55
CA ILE A 123 29.25 -15.57 -7.43
C ILE A 123 28.57 -16.19 -6.21
N GLU A 124 28.80 -17.49 -5.95
CA GLU A 124 28.18 -18.19 -4.81
C GLU A 124 28.76 -17.73 -3.46
N ALA A 125 30.06 -17.50 -3.39
CA ALA A 125 30.72 -16.99 -2.18
C ALA A 125 30.24 -15.57 -1.82
N PHE A 126 29.90 -14.74 -2.84
CA PHE A 126 29.47 -13.37 -2.66
C PHE A 126 27.94 -13.17 -2.68
N GLN A 127 27.14 -14.24 -2.82
CA GLN A 127 25.68 -14.16 -2.72
C GLN A 127 25.20 -13.51 -1.40
N GLY A 128 25.92 -13.76 -0.30
CA GLY A 128 25.61 -13.12 0.99
C GLY A 128 25.68 -11.59 0.99
N LEU A 129 26.42 -10.98 0.05
CA LEU A 129 26.46 -9.52 -0.07
C LEU A 129 25.15 -8.91 -0.59
N SER A 130 24.32 -9.70 -1.25
CA SER A 130 22.99 -9.24 -1.67
C SER A 130 22.13 -8.80 -0.48
N HIS A 131 22.33 -9.38 0.70
CA HIS A 131 21.67 -8.97 1.95
C HIS A 131 22.11 -7.58 2.45
N ALA A 132 23.21 -7.05 1.95
CA ALA A 132 23.66 -5.68 2.25
C ALA A 132 22.99 -4.63 1.39
N ILE A 133 22.34 -5.03 0.28
CA ILE A 133 21.62 -4.11 -0.60
C ILE A 133 20.28 -3.78 0.06
N PRO A 134 19.96 -2.49 0.27
CA PRO A 134 18.65 -2.09 0.79
C PRO A 134 17.52 -2.56 -0.14
N THR A 135 16.45 -3.07 0.44
CA THR A 135 15.28 -3.55 -0.32
C THR A 135 14.41 -2.41 -0.85
N GLY A 136 14.63 -1.17 -0.35
CA GLY A 136 13.96 0.04 -0.82
C GLY A 136 14.80 1.28 -0.50
N VAL A 137 14.62 2.32 -1.31
CA VAL A 137 15.32 3.61 -1.14
C VAL A 137 14.68 4.44 -0.04
N PHE A 138 13.36 4.34 0.11
CA PHE A 138 12.54 5.13 1.03
C PHE A 138 11.84 4.24 2.06
N ASN A 139 11.42 4.86 3.17
CA ASN A 139 10.66 4.20 4.21
C ASN A 139 9.16 4.51 4.04
N ASN A 140 8.33 3.48 3.84
CA ASN A 140 6.89 3.62 3.73
C ASN A 140 6.12 3.53 5.06
N ALA A 141 6.81 3.46 6.20
CA ALA A 141 6.16 3.47 7.52
C ALA A 141 5.37 4.77 7.79
N GLY A 142 5.71 5.84 7.10
CA GLY A 142 4.95 7.09 7.13
C GLY A 142 3.51 6.93 6.65
N ILE A 143 3.25 6.04 5.69
CA ILE A 143 1.90 5.74 5.18
C ILE A 143 1.03 5.17 6.32
N ASP A 144 1.53 4.14 7.01
CA ASP A 144 0.81 3.52 8.13
C ASP A 144 0.54 4.55 9.24
N GLN A 145 1.54 5.36 9.61
CA GLN A 145 1.39 6.38 10.66
C GLN A 145 0.35 7.46 10.29
N LEU A 146 0.39 7.95 9.06
CA LEU A 146 -0.57 8.93 8.55
C LEU A 146 -1.99 8.37 8.59
N LEU A 147 -2.19 7.17 8.03
CA LEU A 147 -3.51 6.56 7.97
C LEU A 147 -4.06 6.17 9.35
N ARG A 148 -3.20 5.71 10.27
CA ARG A 148 -3.62 5.49 11.67
C ARG A 148 -4.18 6.77 12.30
N ARG A 149 -3.53 7.89 12.11
CA ARG A 149 -4.03 9.18 12.62
C ARG A 149 -5.33 9.58 11.94
N LEU A 150 -5.37 9.52 10.61
CA LEU A 150 -6.53 9.88 9.81
C LEU A 150 -7.76 9.03 10.15
N PHE A 151 -7.58 7.72 10.37
CA PHE A 151 -8.67 6.79 10.66
C PHE A 151 -8.97 6.62 12.16
N SER A 152 -8.24 7.30 13.05
CA SER A 152 -8.50 7.29 14.50
C SER A 152 -9.40 8.43 14.96
N SER A 153 -9.85 9.30 14.07
CA SER A 153 -10.64 10.50 14.38
C SER A 153 -11.90 10.60 13.53
N GLY A 154 -12.87 11.38 13.96
CA GLY A 154 -14.02 11.77 13.15
C GLY A 154 -15.01 10.64 12.79
N GLY A 155 -15.12 9.58 13.58
CA GLY A 155 -16.03 8.45 13.32
C GLY A 155 -15.51 7.50 12.23
N ARG A 156 -14.24 7.62 11.87
CA ARG A 156 -13.53 6.74 10.93
C ARG A 156 -12.98 5.51 11.66
N SER A 157 -12.62 4.47 10.93
CA SER A 157 -12.07 3.23 11.49
C SER A 157 -10.85 2.72 10.71
N ASN A 158 -9.86 2.21 11.44
CA ASN A 158 -8.71 1.48 10.89
C ASN A 158 -8.94 -0.05 10.86
N ASP A 159 -10.18 -0.50 11.03
CA ASP A 159 -10.61 -1.91 11.02
C ASP A 159 -11.64 -2.10 9.91
N PHE A 160 -11.36 -3.01 8.95
CA PHE A 160 -12.25 -3.33 7.83
C PHE A 160 -13.65 -3.74 8.27
N ARG A 161 -13.77 -4.44 9.41
CA ARG A 161 -15.04 -4.98 9.96
C ARG A 161 -15.94 -3.91 10.57
N GLN A 162 -15.40 -2.71 10.80
CA GLN A 162 -16.12 -1.57 11.39
C GLN A 162 -16.57 -0.55 10.33
N LEU A 163 -16.24 -0.79 9.06
CA LEU A 163 -16.70 0.05 7.97
C LEU A 163 -18.16 -0.27 7.62
N ASP A 164 -18.92 0.74 7.21
CA ASP A 164 -20.31 0.57 6.77
C ASP A 164 -20.41 -0.19 5.42
N HIS A 165 -19.34 -0.09 4.61
CA HIS A 165 -19.25 -0.66 3.28
C HIS A 165 -18.03 -1.57 3.17
N ARG A 166 -18.06 -2.49 2.21
CA ARG A 166 -16.96 -3.44 2.00
C ARG A 166 -15.77 -2.74 1.34
N LEU A 167 -14.61 -2.88 1.95
CA LEU A 167 -13.35 -2.39 1.42
C LEU A 167 -12.39 -3.55 1.18
N PHE A 168 -11.77 -3.58 0.01
CA PHE A 168 -10.68 -4.49 -0.32
C PHE A 168 -9.45 -3.71 -0.76
N ILE A 169 -8.33 -3.97 -0.09
CA ILE A 169 -7.01 -3.45 -0.45
C ILE A 169 -6.18 -4.62 -0.96
N VAL A 170 -5.70 -4.52 -2.21
CA VAL A 170 -4.99 -5.65 -2.83
C VAL A 170 -3.49 -5.42 -2.77
N ALA A 171 -2.76 -6.38 -2.22
CA ALA A 171 -1.31 -6.46 -2.26
C ALA A 171 -0.86 -7.81 -2.84
N THR A 172 0.40 -7.91 -3.24
CA THR A 172 1.00 -9.13 -3.74
C THR A 172 1.79 -9.83 -2.63
N ASP A 173 1.46 -11.07 -2.34
CA ASP A 173 2.26 -11.94 -1.48
C ASP A 173 3.58 -12.29 -2.18
N LEU A 174 4.68 -12.00 -1.53
CA LEU A 174 6.01 -12.18 -2.14
C LEU A 174 6.43 -13.65 -2.22
N ASP A 175 5.92 -14.50 -1.32
CA ASP A 175 6.28 -15.91 -1.27
C ASP A 175 5.50 -16.73 -2.30
N THR A 176 4.20 -16.43 -2.51
CA THR A 176 3.33 -17.18 -3.43
C THR A 176 3.17 -16.50 -4.79
N GLY A 177 3.42 -15.20 -4.88
CA GLY A 177 3.12 -14.40 -6.07
C GLY A 177 1.62 -14.16 -6.29
N GLU A 178 0.78 -14.44 -5.30
CA GLU A 178 -0.67 -14.27 -5.40
C GLU A 178 -1.12 -12.88 -4.99
N SER A 179 -2.20 -12.40 -5.61
CA SER A 179 -2.88 -11.17 -5.19
C SER A 179 -3.79 -11.46 -4.02
N ILE A 180 -3.51 -10.85 -2.87
CA ILE A 180 -4.26 -11.03 -1.63
C ILE A 180 -5.13 -9.80 -1.38
N PRO A 181 -6.47 -9.95 -1.33
CA PRO A 181 -7.40 -8.88 -0.97
C PRO A 181 -7.54 -8.79 0.55
N PHE A 182 -6.83 -7.87 1.19
CA PHE A 182 -7.08 -7.49 2.58
C PHE A 182 -8.50 -6.94 2.72
N GLY A 183 -9.18 -7.30 3.81
CA GLY A 183 -10.62 -7.06 4.01
C GLY A 183 -11.50 -8.24 3.62
N ALA A 184 -10.95 -9.27 2.95
CA ALA A 184 -11.61 -10.56 2.76
C ALA A 184 -11.49 -11.43 4.03
N PRO A 185 -12.37 -12.43 4.21
CA PRO A 185 -12.29 -13.36 5.35
C PRO A 185 -10.90 -13.98 5.50
N GLY A 186 -10.32 -13.87 6.69
CA GLY A 186 -8.96 -14.30 7.01
C GLY A 186 -7.88 -13.25 6.79
N TYR A 187 -8.24 -12.08 6.26
CA TYR A 187 -7.37 -10.89 6.09
C TYR A 187 -8.09 -9.60 6.50
N ASP A 188 -9.22 -9.69 7.17
CA ASP A 188 -10.07 -8.58 7.61
C ASP A 188 -9.72 -8.08 9.03
N ASP A 189 -8.87 -8.79 9.75
CA ASP A 189 -8.32 -8.43 11.07
C ASP A 189 -7.04 -7.58 10.98
N ILE A 190 -6.45 -7.45 9.79
CA ILE A 190 -5.29 -6.61 9.54
C ILE A 190 -5.73 -5.13 9.51
N PRO A 191 -5.01 -4.20 10.18
CA PRO A 191 -5.36 -2.78 10.10
C PRO A 191 -5.34 -2.26 8.67
N ILE A 192 -6.33 -1.43 8.30
CA ILE A 192 -6.43 -0.82 6.96
C ILE A 192 -5.14 -0.08 6.60
N SER A 193 -4.56 0.65 7.54
CA SER A 193 -3.30 1.39 7.35
C SER A 193 -2.13 0.49 6.95
N VAL A 194 -2.02 -0.71 7.55
CA VAL A 194 -1.00 -1.72 7.23
C VAL A 194 -1.26 -2.33 5.85
N ALA A 195 -2.52 -2.62 5.52
CA ALA A 195 -2.91 -3.13 4.22
C ALA A 195 -2.57 -2.14 3.09
N VAL A 196 -2.86 -0.84 3.29
CA VAL A 196 -2.49 0.22 2.34
C VAL A 196 -0.97 0.36 2.22
N GLN A 197 -0.24 0.30 3.34
CA GLN A 197 1.22 0.31 3.33
C GLN A 197 1.79 -0.86 2.51
N ALA A 198 1.24 -2.06 2.69
CA ALA A 198 1.64 -3.25 1.94
C ALA A 198 1.33 -3.11 0.45
N SER A 199 0.13 -2.62 0.12
CA SER A 199 -0.32 -2.39 -1.25
C SER A 199 0.49 -1.31 -1.98
N ALA A 200 1.11 -0.37 -1.26
CA ALA A 200 1.94 0.69 -1.81
C ALA A 200 3.46 0.39 -1.75
N ALA A 201 3.85 -0.80 -1.32
CA ALA A 201 5.25 -1.20 -1.18
C ALA A 201 5.87 -1.60 -2.52
N LEU A 202 6.09 -0.62 -3.41
CA LEU A 202 6.69 -0.85 -4.74
C LEU A 202 8.16 -1.26 -4.60
N PRO A 203 8.55 -2.47 -5.09
CA PRO A 203 9.92 -2.94 -5.02
C PRO A 203 10.91 -1.98 -5.66
N GLY A 204 12.05 -1.80 -5.01
CA GLY A 204 13.07 -0.83 -5.40
C GLY A 204 12.85 0.57 -4.82
N LEU A 205 11.61 0.99 -4.57
CA LEU A 205 11.30 2.24 -3.87
C LEU A 205 11.13 2.01 -2.37
N PHE A 206 10.33 1.02 -2.00
CA PHE A 206 9.99 0.70 -0.62
C PHE A 206 10.34 -0.74 -0.25
N PRO A 207 10.68 -1.01 1.02
CA PRO A 207 10.86 -2.38 1.48
C PRO A 207 9.53 -3.13 1.50
N PRO A 208 9.53 -4.47 1.31
CA PRO A 208 8.36 -5.30 1.55
C PRO A 208 7.82 -5.14 2.96
N VAL A 209 6.51 -5.24 3.12
CA VAL A 209 5.82 -5.12 4.41
C VAL A 209 5.56 -6.51 4.98
N LEU A 210 6.02 -6.74 6.22
CA LEU A 210 5.75 -7.99 6.94
C LEU A 210 4.37 -7.90 7.61
N VAL A 211 3.47 -8.81 7.24
CA VAL A 211 2.16 -8.99 7.88
C VAL A 211 2.05 -10.43 8.35
N GLY A 212 1.99 -10.62 9.66
CA GLY A 212 2.14 -11.95 10.25
C GLY A 212 3.52 -12.54 9.95
N GLU A 213 3.57 -13.66 9.23
CA GLU A 213 4.81 -14.33 8.81
C GLU A 213 5.11 -14.16 7.32
N ARG A 214 4.33 -13.37 6.59
CA ARG A 214 4.40 -13.22 5.13
C ARG A 214 4.82 -11.81 4.74
N TYR A 215 5.59 -11.72 3.66
CA TYR A 215 5.99 -10.44 3.07
C TYR A 215 5.09 -10.04 1.91
N PHE A 216 4.67 -8.77 1.91
CA PHE A 216 3.81 -8.21 0.89
C PHE A 216 4.48 -7.03 0.17
N VAL A 217 4.17 -6.92 -1.11
CA VAL A 217 4.60 -5.85 -1.98
C VAL A 217 3.42 -5.29 -2.76
N ASP A 218 3.65 -4.21 -3.51
CA ASP A 218 2.62 -3.50 -4.28
C ASP A 218 1.78 -4.44 -5.15
N GLY A 219 0.45 -4.35 -5.01
CA GLY A 219 -0.50 -5.16 -5.77
C GLY A 219 -0.49 -4.88 -7.27
N ALA A 220 -0.02 -3.70 -7.69
CA ALA A 220 0.09 -3.33 -9.09
C ALA A 220 1.12 -4.16 -9.87
N LEU A 221 2.01 -4.91 -9.19
CA LEU A 221 2.94 -5.83 -9.85
C LEU A 221 2.25 -6.94 -10.63
N ILE A 222 1.09 -7.40 -10.15
CA ILE A 222 0.29 -8.42 -10.84
C ILE A 222 -0.73 -7.77 -11.76
N LYS A 223 -1.43 -6.75 -11.24
CA LYS A 223 -2.50 -6.06 -11.95
C LYS A 223 -2.70 -4.66 -11.36
N THR A 224 -2.75 -3.66 -12.22
CA THR A 224 -2.95 -2.28 -11.75
C THR A 224 -4.37 -1.99 -11.29
N LEU A 225 -5.36 -2.77 -11.72
CA LEU A 225 -6.76 -2.63 -11.35
C LEU A 225 -7.37 -4.01 -11.05
N HIS A 226 -7.90 -4.20 -9.85
CA HIS A 226 -8.46 -5.46 -9.37
C HIS A 226 -10.00 -5.41 -9.24
N ALA A 227 -10.71 -4.86 -10.22
CA ALA A 227 -12.18 -4.77 -10.22
C ALA A 227 -12.89 -6.13 -10.06
N SER A 228 -12.23 -7.25 -10.39
CA SER A 228 -12.78 -8.60 -10.23
C SER A 228 -12.85 -9.08 -8.77
N VAL A 229 -12.34 -8.31 -7.81
CA VAL A 229 -12.43 -8.60 -6.37
C VAL A 229 -13.78 -8.13 -5.80
N ALA A 230 -14.42 -7.13 -6.43
CA ALA A 230 -15.76 -6.66 -6.10
C ALA A 230 -16.83 -7.69 -6.53
#